data_8b524643f78e95fb0bf452f85d615d36
#
_entry.id   8b524643f78e95fb0bf452f85d615d36
#
_cell.length_a   1.000
_cell.length_b   1.000
_cell.length_c   1.000
_cell.angle_alpha   90.00
_cell.angle_beta   90.00
_cell.angle_gamma   90.00
#
_symmetry.space_group_name_H-M   'P 1'
#
loop_
_entity.id
_entity.type
_entity.pdbx_description
1 polymer ?
#
loop_
_entity_poly.entity_id
_entity_poly.type
_entity_poly.pdbx_seq_one_letter_code
_entity_poly.pdbx_strand_id
1 'polypeptide(L)'
;MRLCGLTGGVGMGKSTAGKFLRERGAQVVDTDDLARELVQPGQPALVEIQNAFGKNMIAPDGKLRRDELAKMVFADDVSRKKLEAILHPRIRERWLAQIEIWRKENRPLAIVVIPLLFETQAESQFDKIICVACSSKTQRGRLLARGWSSEQIKQRIAAQMPAEEKISRSHFVIWTEGGPENHKEQIDRVLAKL
;
A
#
# COMPACT_ATOMS: atom_id res chain seq x y z
N MET A 1 5.71 20.00 -9.60
CA MET A 1 5.75 18.87 -8.65
C MET A 1 5.73 17.58 -9.44
N ARG A 2 6.70 16.71 -9.25
CA ARG A 2 6.69 15.35 -9.82
C ARG A 2 5.90 14.42 -8.93
N LEU A 3 5.02 13.60 -9.51
CA LEU A 3 4.17 12.65 -8.80
C LEU A 3 4.58 11.21 -9.12
N CYS A 4 5.00 10.45 -8.11
CA CYS A 4 5.43 9.07 -8.30
C CYS A 4 4.56 8.09 -7.51
N GLY A 5 4.25 6.94 -8.13
CA GLY A 5 3.66 5.78 -7.46
C GLY A 5 4.75 4.89 -6.88
N LEU A 6 4.62 4.48 -5.63
CA LEU A 6 5.47 3.47 -5.00
C LEU A 6 4.66 2.20 -4.78
N THR A 7 5.06 1.11 -5.42
CA THR A 7 4.38 -0.18 -5.33
C THR A 7 5.33 -1.31 -4.94
N GLY A 8 4.82 -2.52 -4.87
CA GLY A 8 5.57 -3.74 -4.54
C GLY A 8 4.74 -4.70 -3.71
N GLY A 9 5.11 -5.97 -3.68
CA GLY A 9 4.39 -7.01 -2.95
C GLY A 9 4.35 -6.80 -1.45
N VAL A 10 3.45 -7.49 -0.79
CA VAL A 10 3.39 -7.54 0.68
C VAL A 10 4.74 -8.05 1.23
N GLY A 11 5.24 -7.43 2.30
CA GLY A 11 6.54 -7.83 2.90
C GLY A 11 7.80 -7.37 2.14
N MET A 12 7.67 -6.71 0.99
CA MET A 12 8.81 -6.30 0.15
C MET A 12 9.47 -4.98 0.56
N GLY A 13 9.02 -4.28 1.61
CA GLY A 13 9.74 -3.14 2.17
C GLY A 13 9.23 -1.75 1.77
N LYS A 14 8.00 -1.62 1.24
CA LYS A 14 7.39 -0.33 0.86
C LYS A 14 7.41 0.72 1.98
N SER A 15 7.01 0.35 3.19
CA SER A 15 6.98 1.27 4.34
C SER A 15 8.37 1.80 4.69
N THR A 16 9.41 0.95 4.58
CA THR A 16 10.80 1.36 4.77
C THR A 16 11.25 2.32 3.68
N ALA A 17 10.92 2.01 2.41
CA ALA A 17 11.19 2.92 1.30
C ALA A 17 10.49 4.27 1.48
N GLY A 18 9.21 4.26 1.85
CA GLY A 18 8.46 5.47 2.14
C GLY A 18 9.09 6.31 3.26
N LYS A 19 9.56 5.66 4.33
CA LYS A 19 10.31 6.34 5.39
C LYS A 19 11.58 7.02 4.85
N PHE A 20 12.42 6.30 4.12
CA PHE A 20 13.66 6.83 3.57
C PHE A 20 13.44 7.95 2.54
N LEU A 21 12.34 7.89 1.77
CA LEU A 21 11.95 8.96 0.87
C LEU A 21 11.53 10.23 1.63
N ARG A 22 10.78 10.10 2.74
CA ARG A 22 10.44 11.22 3.63
C ARG A 22 11.69 11.88 4.22
N GLU A 23 12.65 11.09 4.69
CA GLU A 23 13.93 11.57 5.23
C GLU A 23 14.71 12.40 4.20
N ARG A 24 14.43 12.25 2.91
CA ARG A 24 15.02 12.99 1.79
C ARG A 24 14.13 14.12 1.25
N GLY A 25 13.11 14.48 2.00
CA GLY A 25 12.26 15.64 1.70
C GLY A 25 11.08 15.34 0.75
N ALA A 26 10.87 14.09 0.30
CA ALA A 26 9.70 13.75 -0.47
C ALA A 26 8.43 13.78 0.39
N GLN A 27 7.35 14.31 -0.17
CA GLN A 27 6.02 14.18 0.44
C GLN A 27 5.50 12.77 0.18
N VAL A 28 5.07 12.05 1.21
CA VAL A 28 4.67 10.64 1.07
C VAL A 28 3.33 10.40 1.75
N VAL A 29 2.35 9.90 1.00
CA VAL A 29 1.09 9.38 1.51
C VAL A 29 1.03 7.87 1.28
N ASP A 30 0.60 7.11 2.31
CA ASP A 30 0.44 5.66 2.23
C ASP A 30 -1.04 5.30 2.22
N THR A 31 -1.49 4.60 1.18
CA THR A 31 -2.90 4.21 1.03
C THR A 31 -3.35 3.20 2.08
N ASP A 32 -2.45 2.39 2.65
CA ASP A 32 -2.78 1.50 3.75
C ASP A 32 -3.07 2.30 5.04
N ASP A 33 -2.38 3.43 5.27
CA ASP A 33 -2.65 4.32 6.39
C ASP A 33 -3.99 5.03 6.20
N LEU A 34 -4.27 5.54 4.99
CA LEU A 34 -5.57 6.13 4.66
C LEU A 34 -6.72 5.12 4.84
N ALA A 35 -6.52 3.86 4.43
CA ALA A 35 -7.51 2.82 4.66
C ALA A 35 -7.78 2.59 6.16
N ARG A 36 -6.73 2.69 7.00
CA ARG A 36 -6.87 2.58 8.46
C ARG A 36 -7.63 3.75 9.07
N GLU A 37 -7.40 4.96 8.56
CA GLU A 37 -8.10 6.17 9.01
C GLU A 37 -9.58 6.13 8.63
N LEU A 38 -9.91 5.71 7.42
CA LEU A 38 -11.27 5.64 6.90
C LEU A 38 -12.19 4.68 7.66
N VAL A 39 -11.62 3.73 8.40
CA VAL A 39 -12.39 2.76 9.20
C VAL A 39 -12.28 3.00 10.71
N GLN A 40 -11.90 4.21 11.13
CA GLN A 40 -11.96 4.59 12.55
C GLN A 40 -13.42 4.81 13.00
N PRO A 41 -13.71 4.68 14.31
CA PRO A 41 -15.03 4.99 14.84
C PRO A 41 -15.53 6.36 14.38
N GLY A 42 -16.78 6.43 13.95
CA GLY A 42 -17.39 7.65 13.42
C GLY A 42 -17.19 7.91 11.93
N GLN A 43 -16.36 7.13 11.23
CA GLN A 43 -16.17 7.28 9.79
C GLN A 43 -17.31 6.62 8.98
N PRO A 44 -17.80 7.27 7.90
CA PRO A 44 -18.87 6.71 7.07
C PRO A 44 -18.54 5.33 6.48
N ALA A 45 -17.28 5.08 6.09
CA ALA A 45 -16.86 3.80 5.55
C ALA A 45 -17.01 2.66 6.57
N LEU A 46 -16.83 2.93 7.86
CA LEU A 46 -17.03 1.92 8.90
C LEU A 46 -18.50 1.48 9.00
N VAL A 47 -19.44 2.43 8.87
CA VAL A 47 -20.88 2.14 8.84
C VAL A 47 -21.24 1.28 7.63
N GLU A 48 -20.70 1.59 6.47
CA GLU A 48 -20.93 0.81 5.25
C GLU A 48 -20.34 -0.60 5.36
N ILE A 49 -19.16 -0.76 5.95
CA ILE A 49 -18.58 -2.07 6.23
C ILE A 49 -19.47 -2.86 7.19
N GLN A 50 -19.98 -2.22 8.25
CA GLN A 50 -20.92 -2.85 9.16
C GLN A 50 -22.19 -3.34 8.47
N ASN A 51 -22.75 -2.52 7.58
CA ASN A 51 -23.94 -2.90 6.80
C ASN A 51 -23.65 -4.04 5.79
N ALA A 52 -22.45 -4.03 5.21
CA ALA A 52 -22.05 -4.97 4.20
C ALA A 52 -21.64 -6.36 4.75
N PHE A 53 -21.01 -6.39 5.93
CA PHE A 53 -20.37 -7.58 6.52
C PHE A 53 -20.98 -8.01 7.86
N GLY A 54 -21.90 -7.22 8.41
CA GLY A 54 -22.61 -7.52 9.64
C GLY A 54 -22.09 -6.78 10.87
N LYS A 55 -22.98 -6.66 11.86
CA LYS A 55 -22.69 -5.92 13.11
C LYS A 55 -21.59 -6.56 13.96
N ASN A 56 -21.36 -7.85 13.82
CA ASN A 56 -20.31 -8.60 14.49
C ASN A 56 -18.88 -8.20 14.05
N MET A 57 -18.75 -7.48 12.92
CA MET A 57 -17.48 -6.91 12.48
C MET A 57 -17.04 -5.70 13.33
N ILE A 58 -17.91 -5.17 14.15
CA ILE A 58 -17.58 -4.06 15.05
C ILE A 58 -17.42 -4.59 16.47
N ALA A 59 -16.30 -4.24 17.09
CA ALA A 59 -16.00 -4.58 18.47
C ALA A 59 -16.83 -3.69 19.45
N PRO A 60 -16.98 -4.06 20.74
CA PRO A 60 -17.72 -3.26 21.72
C PRO A 60 -17.18 -1.82 21.91
N ASP A 61 -15.91 -1.59 21.63
CA ASP A 61 -15.27 -0.26 21.65
C ASP A 61 -15.51 0.56 20.36
N GLY A 62 -16.37 0.07 19.47
CA GLY A 62 -16.71 0.74 18.20
C GLY A 62 -15.69 0.54 17.08
N LYS A 63 -14.60 -0.18 17.30
CA LYS A 63 -13.57 -0.40 16.28
C LYS A 63 -13.88 -1.59 15.39
N LEU A 64 -13.36 -1.53 14.16
CA LEU A 64 -13.42 -2.64 13.21
C LEU A 64 -12.58 -3.83 13.70
N ARG A 65 -13.16 -5.03 13.70
CA ARG A 65 -12.45 -6.30 13.92
C ARG A 65 -11.65 -6.68 12.68
N ARG A 66 -10.51 -6.01 12.49
CA ARG A 66 -9.72 -6.08 11.25
C ARG A 66 -9.26 -7.48 10.89
N ASP A 67 -8.88 -8.29 11.89
CA ASP A 67 -8.39 -9.64 11.64
C ASP A 67 -9.51 -10.57 11.18
N GLU A 68 -10.71 -10.39 11.70
CA GLU A 68 -11.89 -11.17 11.29
C GLU A 68 -12.34 -10.79 9.88
N LEU A 69 -12.41 -9.49 9.59
CA LEU A 69 -12.70 -9.01 8.24
C LEU A 69 -11.63 -9.47 7.24
N ALA A 70 -10.35 -9.40 7.61
CA ALA A 70 -9.25 -9.86 6.77
C ALA A 70 -9.37 -11.37 6.47
N LYS A 71 -9.68 -12.21 7.45
CA LYS A 71 -9.92 -13.65 7.21
C LYS A 71 -11.03 -13.87 6.20
N MET A 72 -12.14 -13.15 6.33
CA MET A 72 -13.27 -13.25 5.41
C MET A 72 -12.90 -12.85 3.97
N VAL A 73 -12.32 -11.67 3.78
CA VAL A 73 -12.03 -11.14 2.44
C VAL A 73 -10.87 -11.84 1.73
N PHE A 74 -9.96 -12.49 2.48
CA PHE A 74 -8.91 -13.32 1.87
C PHE A 74 -9.36 -14.74 1.56
N ALA A 75 -10.48 -15.20 2.13
CA ALA A 75 -11.08 -16.49 1.83
C ALA A 75 -12.11 -16.42 0.70
N ASP A 76 -12.68 -15.25 0.40
CA ASP A 76 -13.76 -15.08 -0.56
C ASP A 76 -13.57 -13.83 -1.43
N ASP A 77 -13.44 -14.03 -2.73
CA ASP A 77 -13.25 -12.97 -3.73
C ASP A 77 -14.44 -12.01 -3.82
N VAL A 78 -15.67 -12.47 -3.57
CA VAL A 78 -16.87 -11.62 -3.59
C VAL A 78 -16.80 -10.63 -2.43
N SER A 79 -16.51 -11.13 -1.24
CA SER A 79 -16.30 -10.31 -0.04
C SER A 79 -15.15 -9.33 -0.21
N ARG A 80 -14.04 -9.76 -0.82
CA ARG A 80 -12.92 -8.88 -1.13
C ARG A 80 -13.34 -7.73 -2.04
N LYS A 81 -13.97 -8.01 -3.17
CA LYS A 81 -14.46 -6.98 -4.11
C LYS A 81 -15.45 -6.01 -3.46
N LYS A 82 -16.30 -6.52 -2.57
CA LYS A 82 -17.26 -5.70 -1.83
C LYS A 82 -16.55 -4.72 -0.90
N LEU A 83 -15.51 -5.13 -0.17
CA LEU A 83 -14.71 -4.26 0.67
C LEU A 83 -13.93 -3.22 -0.17
N GLU A 84 -13.33 -3.67 -1.25
CA GLU A 84 -12.61 -2.81 -2.21
C GLU A 84 -13.52 -1.73 -2.79
N ALA A 85 -14.75 -2.06 -3.16
CA ALA A 85 -15.73 -1.09 -3.67
C ALA A 85 -16.10 -0.01 -2.64
N ILE A 86 -16.07 -0.32 -1.35
CA ILE A 86 -16.29 0.66 -0.27
C ILE A 86 -15.06 1.55 -0.07
N LEU A 87 -13.86 0.98 -0.07
CA LEU A 87 -12.66 1.68 0.36
C LEU A 87 -11.90 2.38 -0.77
N HIS A 88 -11.76 1.76 -1.95
CA HIS A 88 -10.92 2.30 -3.03
C HIS A 88 -11.31 3.71 -3.48
N PRO A 89 -12.61 4.04 -3.72
CA PRO A 89 -12.99 5.39 -4.12
C PRO A 89 -12.60 6.44 -3.07
N ARG A 90 -12.80 6.13 -1.79
CA ARG A 90 -12.50 7.02 -0.67
C ARG A 90 -11.02 7.22 -0.45
N ILE A 91 -10.25 6.14 -0.55
CA ILE A 91 -8.78 6.20 -0.49
C ILE A 91 -8.27 7.09 -1.62
N ARG A 92 -8.81 6.89 -2.85
CA ARG A 92 -8.43 7.67 -4.02
C ARG A 92 -8.73 9.16 -3.83
N GLU A 93 -9.92 9.49 -3.38
CA GLU A 93 -10.31 10.88 -3.07
C GLU A 93 -9.35 11.53 -2.06
N ARG A 94 -9.02 10.80 -0.98
CA ARG A 94 -8.12 11.29 0.07
C ARG A 94 -6.72 11.60 -0.44
N TRP A 95 -6.09 10.67 -1.16
CA TRP A 95 -4.73 10.94 -1.63
C TRP A 95 -4.71 11.96 -2.77
N LEU A 96 -5.75 12.03 -3.64
CA LEU A 96 -5.87 13.10 -4.63
C LEU A 96 -5.97 14.47 -3.96
N ALA A 97 -6.82 14.61 -2.95
CA ALA A 97 -6.93 15.86 -2.18
C ALA A 97 -5.58 16.27 -1.56
N GLN A 98 -4.84 15.29 -1.01
CA GLN A 98 -3.51 15.55 -0.44
C GLN A 98 -2.50 16.01 -1.51
N ILE A 99 -2.54 15.42 -2.71
CA ILE A 99 -1.71 15.84 -3.84
C ILE A 99 -1.99 17.30 -4.23
N GLU A 100 -3.25 17.71 -4.28
CA GLU A 100 -3.62 19.09 -4.61
C GLU A 100 -3.10 20.10 -3.55
N ILE A 101 -3.09 19.71 -2.27
CA ILE A 101 -2.47 20.55 -1.22
C ILE A 101 -0.98 20.72 -1.50
N TRP A 102 -0.25 19.63 -1.77
CA TRP A 102 1.18 19.69 -2.04
C TRP A 102 1.54 20.42 -3.33
N ARG A 103 0.67 20.38 -4.34
CA ARG A 103 0.80 21.22 -5.56
C ARG A 103 0.73 22.70 -5.23
N LYS A 104 -0.26 23.11 -4.43
CA LYS A 104 -0.42 24.50 -3.98
C LYS A 104 0.76 24.97 -3.11
N GLU A 105 1.36 24.07 -2.35
CA GLU A 105 2.56 24.34 -1.55
C GLU A 105 3.86 24.32 -2.38
N ASN A 106 3.79 24.09 -3.69
CA ASN A 106 4.95 23.98 -4.60
C ASN A 106 5.96 22.91 -4.17
N ARG A 107 5.50 21.79 -3.59
CA ARG A 107 6.40 20.70 -3.22
C ARG A 107 7.04 20.09 -4.47
N PRO A 108 8.36 19.82 -4.49
CA PRO A 108 9.03 19.33 -5.68
C PRO A 108 8.65 17.89 -6.05
N LEU A 109 8.44 17.03 -5.04
CA LEU A 109 8.22 15.58 -5.21
C LEU A 109 7.15 15.06 -4.26
N ALA A 110 6.19 14.33 -4.80
CA ALA A 110 5.19 13.60 -4.05
C ALA A 110 5.21 12.11 -4.42
N ILE A 111 5.06 11.25 -3.42
CA ILE A 111 5.02 9.79 -3.53
C ILE A 111 3.71 9.29 -2.95
N VAL A 112 2.97 8.50 -3.72
CA VAL A 112 1.81 7.75 -3.23
C VAL A 112 2.18 6.27 -3.15
N VAL A 113 2.15 5.72 -1.95
CA VAL A 113 2.40 4.29 -1.74
C VAL A 113 1.10 3.53 -1.97
N ILE A 114 1.06 2.73 -3.03
CA ILE A 114 -0.11 1.92 -3.42
C ILE A 114 0.32 0.46 -3.63
N PRO A 115 0.03 -0.45 -2.70
CA PRO A 115 0.37 -1.87 -2.86
C PRO A 115 -0.25 -2.51 -4.10
N LEU A 116 -1.49 -2.13 -4.42
CA LEU A 116 -2.29 -2.64 -5.54
C LEU A 116 -2.34 -1.66 -6.73
N LEU A 117 -1.24 -0.95 -7.02
CA LEU A 117 -1.19 0.13 -8.02
C LEU A 117 -1.63 -0.35 -9.40
N PHE A 118 -1.11 -1.47 -9.85
CA PHE A 118 -1.43 -2.03 -11.17
C PHE A 118 -2.76 -2.77 -11.18
N GLU A 119 -3.11 -3.45 -10.10
CA GLU A 119 -4.38 -4.16 -9.94
C GLU A 119 -5.57 -3.19 -9.98
N THR A 120 -5.39 -1.98 -9.49
CA THR A 120 -6.41 -0.92 -9.52
C THR A 120 -6.28 0.02 -10.71
N GLN A 121 -5.40 -0.28 -11.67
CA GLN A 121 -5.15 0.49 -12.89
C GLN A 121 -4.86 1.99 -12.60
N ALA A 122 -4.07 2.24 -11.55
CA ALA A 122 -3.76 3.60 -11.12
C ALA A 122 -2.50 4.17 -11.80
N GLU A 123 -1.81 3.42 -12.64
CA GLU A 123 -0.52 3.79 -13.24
C GLU A 123 -0.56 5.10 -14.03
N SER A 124 -1.66 5.39 -14.71
CA SER A 124 -1.83 6.61 -15.52
C SER A 124 -1.88 7.90 -14.68
N GLN A 125 -1.98 7.79 -13.35
CA GLN A 125 -1.99 8.93 -12.44
C GLN A 125 -0.58 9.45 -12.12
N PHE A 126 0.48 8.70 -12.48
CA PHE A 126 1.84 8.93 -12.03
C PHE A 126 2.80 9.23 -13.19
N ASP A 127 3.69 10.21 -12.99
CA ASP A 127 4.78 10.51 -13.92
C ASP A 127 5.79 9.36 -13.97
N LYS A 128 6.04 8.74 -12.83
CA LYS A 128 6.94 7.59 -12.67
C LYS A 128 6.40 6.60 -11.64
N ILE A 129 6.76 5.34 -11.82
CA ILE A 129 6.42 4.26 -10.90
C ILE A 129 7.71 3.62 -10.40
N ILE A 130 7.80 3.46 -9.09
CA ILE A 130 8.90 2.81 -8.37
C ILE A 130 8.37 1.50 -7.79
N CYS A 131 8.97 0.37 -8.14
CA CYS A 131 8.67 -0.92 -7.53
C CYS A 131 9.70 -1.25 -6.46
N VAL A 132 9.23 -1.63 -5.29
CA VAL A 132 10.07 -2.18 -4.21
C VAL A 132 9.96 -3.69 -4.25
N ALA A 133 11.09 -4.38 -4.35
CA ALA A 133 11.13 -5.83 -4.51
C ALA A 133 12.21 -6.48 -3.63
N CYS A 134 12.08 -7.77 -3.39
CA CYS A 134 13.08 -8.65 -2.80
C CYS A 134 12.83 -10.09 -3.27
N SER A 135 13.75 -11.01 -2.97
CA SER A 135 13.53 -12.44 -3.26
C SER A 135 12.33 -13.01 -2.49
N SER A 136 11.72 -14.05 -3.03
CA SER A 136 10.63 -14.78 -2.39
C SER A 136 11.04 -15.34 -1.01
N LYS A 137 12.31 -15.71 -0.85
CA LYS A 137 12.88 -16.17 0.43
C LYS A 137 12.84 -15.05 1.46
N THR A 138 13.34 -13.88 1.12
CA THR A 138 13.35 -12.69 2.00
C THR A 138 11.94 -12.22 2.31
N GLN A 139 11.06 -12.16 1.31
CA GLN A 139 9.65 -11.83 1.49
C GLN A 139 8.99 -12.75 2.51
N ARG A 140 9.10 -14.07 2.31
CA ARG A 140 8.52 -15.06 3.21
C ARG A 140 9.09 -14.95 4.62
N GLY A 141 10.42 -14.82 4.77
CA GLY A 141 11.07 -14.64 6.07
C GLY A 141 10.54 -13.43 6.84
N ARG A 142 10.39 -12.29 6.17
CA ARG A 142 9.84 -11.07 6.77
C ARG A 142 8.38 -11.22 7.21
N LEU A 143 7.57 -11.97 6.46
CA LEU A 143 6.17 -12.20 6.78
C LEU A 143 6.00 -13.19 7.92
N LEU A 144 6.82 -14.26 7.98
CA LEU A 144 6.89 -15.16 9.12
C LEU A 144 7.31 -14.43 10.40
N ALA A 145 8.31 -13.56 10.32
CA ALA A 145 8.74 -12.71 11.45
C ALA A 145 7.65 -11.75 11.96
N ARG A 146 6.64 -11.43 11.14
CA ARG A 146 5.44 -10.69 11.54
C ARG A 146 4.35 -11.55 12.18
N GLY A 147 4.61 -12.85 12.39
CA GLY A 147 3.67 -13.79 12.99
C GLY A 147 2.62 -14.37 12.03
N TRP A 148 2.79 -14.21 10.71
CA TRP A 148 1.83 -14.77 9.75
C TRP A 148 2.08 -16.26 9.51
N SER A 149 1.02 -17.04 9.42
CA SER A 149 1.11 -18.45 9.04
C SER A 149 1.50 -18.61 7.57
N SER A 150 2.05 -19.77 7.21
CA SER A 150 2.39 -20.10 5.82
C SER A 150 1.18 -20.00 4.89
N GLU A 151 0.00 -20.36 5.36
CA GLU A 151 -1.25 -20.26 4.59
C GLU A 151 -1.67 -18.80 4.36
N GLN A 152 -1.64 -17.97 5.41
CA GLN A 152 -1.91 -16.53 5.28
C GLN A 152 -0.94 -15.86 4.31
N ILE A 153 0.34 -16.23 4.35
CA ILE A 153 1.36 -15.70 3.42
C ILE A 153 1.01 -16.06 1.99
N LYS A 154 0.70 -17.34 1.72
CA LYS A 154 0.33 -17.84 0.40
C LYS A 154 -0.88 -17.10 -0.16
N GLN A 155 -1.96 -17.00 0.62
CA GLN A 155 -3.20 -16.32 0.22
C GLN A 155 -2.96 -14.84 -0.11
N ARG A 156 -2.22 -14.11 0.73
CA ARG A 156 -1.98 -12.69 0.54
C ARG A 156 -1.03 -12.38 -0.63
N ILE A 157 -0.07 -13.25 -0.91
CA ILE A 157 0.78 -13.13 -2.09
C ILE A 157 -0.03 -13.43 -3.35
N ALA A 158 -0.84 -14.51 -3.35
CA ALA A 158 -1.67 -14.89 -4.49
C ALA A 158 -2.78 -13.86 -4.83
N ALA A 159 -3.20 -13.05 -3.86
CA ALA A 159 -4.17 -11.97 -4.06
C ALA A 159 -3.57 -10.71 -4.73
N GLN A 160 -2.26 -10.71 -5.00
CA GLN A 160 -1.57 -9.58 -5.64
C GLN A 160 -0.97 -10.00 -6.98
N MET A 161 -0.80 -9.03 -7.87
CA MET A 161 -0.04 -9.22 -9.10
C MET A 161 1.38 -9.76 -8.78
N PRO A 162 1.91 -10.72 -9.55
CA PRO A 162 3.25 -11.25 -9.37
C PRO A 162 4.31 -10.15 -9.32
N ALA A 163 5.34 -10.33 -8.48
CA ALA A 163 6.38 -9.32 -8.29
C ALA A 163 7.13 -9.01 -9.59
N GLU A 164 7.39 -10.03 -10.39
CA GLU A 164 8.07 -9.92 -11.69
C GLU A 164 7.28 -9.04 -12.65
N GLU A 165 5.95 -9.15 -12.65
CA GLU A 165 5.09 -8.31 -13.47
C GLU A 165 5.07 -6.87 -12.98
N LYS A 166 5.03 -6.63 -11.66
CA LYS A 166 5.16 -5.28 -11.09
C LYS A 166 6.51 -4.65 -11.45
N ILE A 167 7.58 -5.43 -11.40
CA ILE A 167 8.94 -5.00 -11.77
C ILE A 167 8.97 -4.57 -13.24
N SER A 168 8.47 -5.42 -14.14
CA SER A 168 8.53 -5.15 -15.60
C SER A 168 7.72 -3.92 -16.03
N ARG A 169 6.66 -3.57 -15.27
CA ARG A 169 5.79 -2.41 -15.54
C ARG A 169 6.25 -1.12 -14.85
N SER A 170 7.31 -1.17 -14.06
CA SER A 170 7.80 -0.03 -13.27
C SER A 170 8.98 0.67 -13.96
N HIS A 171 9.11 1.98 -13.74
CA HIS A 171 10.22 2.78 -14.27
C HIS A 171 11.52 2.59 -13.49
N PHE A 172 11.40 2.33 -12.19
CA PHE A 172 12.52 2.10 -11.28
C PHE A 172 12.23 0.93 -10.36
N VAL A 173 13.28 0.19 -10.01
CA VAL A 173 13.20 -0.91 -9.05
C VAL A 173 14.17 -0.62 -7.90
N ILE A 174 13.69 -0.78 -6.67
CA ILE A 174 14.49 -0.73 -5.45
C ILE A 174 14.51 -2.14 -4.87
N TRP A 175 15.69 -2.75 -4.87
CA TRP A 175 15.88 -4.10 -4.34
C TRP A 175 16.23 -4.06 -2.87
N THR A 176 15.37 -4.58 -2.00
CA THR A 176 15.45 -4.40 -0.55
C THR A 176 16.17 -5.52 0.20
N GLU A 177 16.99 -6.28 -0.47
CA GLU A 177 17.91 -7.23 0.20
C GLU A 177 19.17 -6.51 0.68
N GLY A 178 19.77 -7.07 1.71
CA GLY A 178 20.90 -6.46 2.38
C GLY A 178 20.50 -5.47 3.48
N GLY A 179 21.44 -4.66 3.91
CA GLY A 179 21.26 -3.70 4.99
C GLY A 179 20.50 -2.43 4.57
N PRO A 180 20.11 -1.61 5.56
CA PRO A 180 19.42 -0.34 5.31
C PRO A 180 20.21 0.61 4.40
N GLU A 181 21.53 0.60 4.47
CA GLU A 181 22.39 1.50 3.66
C GLU A 181 22.28 1.22 2.17
N ASN A 182 22.29 -0.06 1.76
CA ASN A 182 22.08 -0.43 0.35
C ASN A 182 20.72 0.03 -0.17
N HIS A 183 19.72 0.02 0.69
CA HIS A 183 18.38 0.48 0.35
C HIS A 183 18.36 2.01 0.17
N LYS A 184 19.01 2.75 1.07
CA LYS A 184 19.13 4.21 1.00
C LYS A 184 19.88 4.65 -0.25
N GLU A 185 21.00 4.02 -0.59
CA GLU A 185 21.77 4.32 -1.80
C GLU A 185 20.96 4.13 -3.09
N GLN A 186 20.16 3.07 -3.16
CA GLN A 186 19.28 2.85 -4.31
C GLN A 186 18.22 3.95 -4.42
N ILE A 187 17.65 4.38 -3.28
CA ILE A 187 16.71 5.51 -3.23
C ILE A 187 17.38 6.79 -3.75
N ASP A 188 18.61 7.08 -3.31
CA ASP A 188 19.36 8.26 -3.75
C ASP A 188 19.60 8.25 -5.26
N ARG A 189 19.96 7.08 -5.83
CA ARG A 189 20.10 6.90 -7.29
C ARG A 189 18.77 7.10 -8.04
N VAL A 190 17.65 6.67 -7.48
CA VAL A 190 16.32 6.90 -8.07
C VAL A 190 15.98 8.39 -8.02
N LEU A 191 16.16 9.04 -6.86
CA LEU A 191 15.86 10.47 -6.69
C LEU A 191 16.69 11.35 -7.64
N ALA A 192 17.95 11.01 -7.89
CA ALA A 192 18.82 11.71 -8.83
C ALA A 192 18.33 11.64 -10.29
N LYS A 193 17.42 10.71 -10.62
CA LYS A 193 16.84 10.52 -11.97
C LYS A 193 15.39 11.01 -12.08
N LEU A 194 14.82 11.46 -10.98
CA LEU A 194 13.47 12.02 -10.92
C LEU A 194 13.51 13.55 -11.13
#